data_3f458bc4f8163ffc4363edc9c2b03076
#
_entry.id   3f458bc4f8163ffc4363edc9c2b03076
#
_cell.length_a   1.000
_cell.length_b   1.000
_cell.length_c   1.000
_cell.angle_alpha   90.00
_cell.angle_beta   90.00
_cell.angle_gamma   90.00
#
_symmetry.space_group_name_H-M   'P 1'
#
loop_
_entity.id
_entity.type
_entity.pdbx_description
1 polymer ?
#
loop_
_entity_poly.entity_id
_entity_poly.type
_entity_poly.pdbx_seq_one_letter_code
_entity_poly.pdbx_strand_id
1 'polypeptide(L)'
;MQTKKNTKLGKIKIVINFIFLIFFCINSHASQKNKNLEGSFVEIKVLDKVSSKNSQLILKIGEEKKFENLMIKTLKCKNSEFDDNPEITAYLQVRDVTYKENDKVFVFNGWTFSSSPSLRPFEHPVYDIWLLKCY
;
A
#
# COMPACT_ATOMS: atom_id res chain seq x y z
N MET A 1 56.00 52.40 -26.46
CA MET A 1 54.58 52.50 -26.10
C MET A 1 53.94 51.12 -26.26
N GLN A 2 53.82 50.35 -25.18
CA GLN A 2 53.28 48.98 -25.24
C GLN A 2 51.86 48.98 -24.69
N THR A 3 50.89 48.64 -25.54
CA THR A 3 49.49 48.52 -25.19
C THR A 3 49.25 47.18 -24.50
N LYS A 4 48.88 47.22 -23.21
CA LYS A 4 48.41 46.04 -22.44
C LYS A 4 47.10 45.53 -23.00
N LYS A 5 47.10 44.36 -23.63
CA LYS A 5 45.87 43.62 -23.99
C LYS A 5 45.23 43.04 -22.71
N ASN A 6 44.16 43.61 -22.26
CA ASN A 6 43.33 43.06 -21.19
C ASN A 6 42.66 41.79 -21.66
N THR A 7 43.10 40.64 -21.19
CA THR A 7 42.56 39.36 -21.50
C THR A 7 41.26 39.12 -20.69
N LYS A 8 40.11 39.19 -21.34
CA LYS A 8 38.79 38.84 -20.78
C LYS A 8 38.57 37.33 -20.60
N LEU A 9 39.66 36.52 -20.54
CA LEU A 9 39.60 35.07 -20.53
C LEU A 9 39.06 34.47 -19.20
N GLY A 10 39.23 35.18 -18.07
CA GLY A 10 38.78 34.70 -16.76
C GLY A 10 37.24 34.67 -16.64
N LYS A 11 36.56 35.67 -17.17
CA LYS A 11 35.08 35.72 -17.08
C LYS A 11 34.39 34.66 -17.94
N ILE A 12 35.00 34.34 -19.09
CA ILE A 12 34.45 33.29 -19.99
C ILE A 12 34.53 31.91 -19.36
N LYS A 13 35.64 31.59 -18.67
CA LYS A 13 35.78 30.30 -17.97
C LYS A 13 34.78 30.15 -16.85
N ILE A 14 34.47 31.20 -16.10
CA ILE A 14 33.47 31.19 -15.04
C ILE A 14 32.06 30.95 -15.61
N VAL A 15 31.71 31.61 -16.71
CA VAL A 15 30.40 31.45 -17.39
C VAL A 15 30.26 30.02 -17.92
N ILE A 16 31.28 29.46 -18.55
CA ILE A 16 31.28 28.09 -19.08
C ILE A 16 31.10 27.09 -17.95
N ASN A 17 31.79 27.25 -16.83
CA ASN A 17 31.64 26.38 -15.67
C ASN A 17 30.23 26.47 -15.05
N PHE A 18 29.65 27.66 -15.02
CA PHE A 18 28.30 27.87 -14.50
C PHE A 18 27.22 27.23 -15.41
N ILE A 19 27.40 27.34 -16.74
CA ILE A 19 26.54 26.68 -17.72
C ILE A 19 26.67 25.15 -17.63
N PHE A 20 27.88 24.63 -17.43
CA PHE A 20 28.13 23.18 -17.25
C PHE A 20 27.47 22.65 -15.97
N LEU A 21 27.51 23.44 -14.88
CA LEU A 21 26.86 23.09 -13.60
C LEU A 21 25.34 23.07 -13.72
N ILE A 22 24.75 24.02 -14.45
CA ILE A 22 23.31 24.07 -14.73
C ILE A 22 22.89 22.85 -15.58
N PHE A 23 23.70 22.48 -16.59
CA PHE A 23 23.41 21.32 -17.45
C PHE A 23 23.45 19.98 -16.70
N PHE A 24 24.25 19.88 -15.64
CA PHE A 24 24.32 18.70 -14.77
C PHE A 24 23.11 18.57 -13.85
N CYS A 25 22.52 19.70 -13.43
CA CYS A 25 21.32 19.69 -12.57
C CYS A 25 20.02 19.29 -13.30
N ILE A 26 19.97 19.40 -14.62
CA ILE A 26 18.75 19.16 -15.40
C ILE A 26 18.51 17.65 -15.65
N ASN A 27 19.52 16.80 -15.50
CA ASN A 27 19.44 15.37 -15.79
C ASN A 27 19.02 14.48 -14.62
N SER A 28 18.63 15.05 -13.48
CA SER A 28 18.10 14.27 -12.33
C SER A 28 16.60 14.01 -12.48
N HIS A 29 16.17 13.51 -13.62
CA HIS A 29 14.86 12.87 -13.71
C HIS A 29 14.98 11.48 -13.11
N ALA A 30 14.80 11.37 -11.80
CA ALA A 30 14.50 10.11 -11.17
C ALA A 30 13.16 9.64 -11.75
N SER A 31 13.21 8.71 -12.69
CA SER A 31 12.04 8.00 -13.19
C SER A 31 11.50 7.19 -12.01
N GLN A 32 10.57 7.76 -11.25
CA GLN A 32 9.74 7.00 -10.35
C GLN A 32 8.86 6.09 -11.22
N LYS A 33 9.29 4.85 -11.32
CA LYS A 33 8.47 3.76 -11.83
C LYS A 33 7.35 3.57 -10.79
N ASN A 34 6.25 4.30 -10.94
CA ASN A 34 5.04 4.10 -10.17
C ASN A 34 4.51 2.69 -10.51
N LYS A 35 5.05 1.68 -9.83
CA LYS A 35 4.48 0.37 -9.78
C LYS A 35 3.19 0.55 -8.98
N ASN A 36 2.05 0.38 -9.64
CA ASN A 36 0.77 0.54 -8.97
C ASN A 36 0.63 -0.62 -7.97
N LEU A 37 1.02 -0.36 -6.72
CA LEU A 37 1.04 -1.37 -5.65
C LEU A 37 -0.34 -1.56 -5.02
N GLU A 38 -1.29 -0.69 -5.35
CA GLU A 38 -2.66 -0.76 -4.90
C GLU A 38 -3.46 -1.73 -5.78
N GLY A 39 -4.11 -2.70 -5.14
CA GLY A 39 -4.97 -3.67 -5.83
C GLY A 39 -6.42 -3.21 -5.90
N SER A 40 -7.16 -3.82 -6.81
CA SER A 40 -8.61 -3.65 -6.97
C SER A 40 -9.41 -4.76 -6.28
N PHE A 41 -8.75 -5.88 -6.00
CA PHE A 41 -9.32 -7.05 -5.33
C PHE A 41 -8.41 -7.53 -4.21
N VAL A 42 -9.03 -8.09 -3.18
CA VAL A 42 -8.33 -8.76 -2.10
C VAL A 42 -8.85 -10.19 -1.96
N GLU A 43 -7.96 -11.13 -1.72
CA GLU A 43 -8.29 -12.49 -1.36
C GLU A 43 -8.02 -12.70 0.12
N ILE A 44 -9.04 -13.16 0.84
CA ILE A 44 -8.96 -13.51 2.25
C ILE A 44 -9.34 -14.96 2.46
N LYS A 45 -8.81 -15.57 3.53
CA LYS A 45 -9.25 -16.86 4.04
C LYS A 45 -10.03 -16.63 5.34
N VAL A 46 -11.20 -17.24 5.45
CA VAL A 46 -12.01 -17.25 6.65
C VAL A 46 -12.04 -18.67 7.21
N LEU A 47 -11.64 -18.83 8.45
CA LEU A 47 -11.79 -20.07 9.21
C LEU A 47 -13.02 -19.96 10.11
N ASP A 48 -13.92 -20.90 9.99
CA ASP A 48 -14.93 -21.18 11.00
C ASP A 48 -14.30 -22.09 12.08
N LYS A 49 -14.11 -21.52 13.27
CA LYS A 49 -13.47 -22.22 14.41
C LYS A 49 -14.34 -23.31 14.99
N VAL A 50 -15.65 -23.27 14.78
CA VAL A 50 -16.59 -24.27 15.30
C VAL A 50 -16.58 -25.52 14.42
N SER A 51 -16.63 -25.34 13.11
CA SER A 51 -16.66 -26.44 12.14
C SER A 51 -15.27 -26.80 11.60
N SER A 52 -14.24 -26.00 11.91
CA SER A 52 -12.88 -26.10 11.34
C SER A 52 -12.84 -25.95 9.81
N LYS A 53 -13.88 -25.38 9.22
CA LYS A 53 -14.00 -25.20 7.78
C LYS A 53 -13.29 -23.92 7.33
N ASN A 54 -12.46 -24.04 6.29
CA ASN A 54 -11.82 -22.92 5.64
C ASN A 54 -12.58 -22.52 4.36
N SER A 55 -12.78 -21.22 4.16
CA SER A 55 -13.37 -20.66 2.97
C SER A 55 -12.49 -19.53 2.43
N GLN A 56 -12.31 -19.48 1.11
CA GLN A 56 -11.60 -18.37 0.45
C GLN A 56 -12.62 -17.43 -0.19
N LEU A 57 -12.43 -16.14 0.01
CA LEU A 57 -13.29 -15.09 -0.50
C LEU A 57 -12.48 -14.08 -1.28
N ILE A 58 -12.98 -13.72 -2.45
CA ILE A 58 -12.49 -12.59 -3.22
C ILE A 58 -13.44 -11.42 -2.98
N LEU A 59 -12.87 -10.29 -2.56
CA LEU A 59 -13.58 -9.05 -2.25
C LEU A 59 -13.07 -7.95 -3.19
N LYS A 60 -13.99 -7.23 -3.80
CA LYS A 60 -13.64 -6.02 -4.55
C LYS A 60 -13.50 -4.85 -3.59
N ILE A 61 -12.47 -4.02 -3.82
CA ILE A 61 -12.23 -2.85 -2.99
C ILE A 61 -13.44 -1.91 -3.02
N GLY A 62 -13.86 -1.47 -1.83
CA GLY A 62 -15.00 -0.58 -1.63
C GLY A 62 -16.36 -1.29 -1.55
N GLU A 63 -16.48 -2.54 -1.96
CA GLU A 63 -17.74 -3.29 -1.90
C GLU A 63 -17.88 -4.08 -0.59
N GLU A 64 -19.10 -4.17 -0.06
CA GLU A 64 -19.42 -5.04 1.08
C GLU A 64 -19.84 -6.42 0.56
N LYS A 65 -19.33 -7.47 1.19
CA LYS A 65 -19.69 -8.85 0.92
C LYS A 65 -20.16 -9.54 2.19
N LYS A 66 -21.32 -10.17 2.14
CA LYS A 66 -21.82 -11.00 3.23
C LYS A 66 -21.19 -12.37 3.16
N PHE A 67 -20.69 -12.85 4.30
CA PHE A 67 -20.25 -14.22 4.51
C PHE A 67 -20.83 -14.70 5.83
N GLU A 68 -21.75 -15.65 5.78
CA GLU A 68 -22.49 -16.13 6.95
C GLU A 68 -23.06 -14.96 7.78
N ASN A 69 -22.60 -14.80 9.01
CA ASN A 69 -23.01 -13.70 9.90
C ASN A 69 -22.10 -12.46 9.82
N LEU A 70 -21.11 -12.47 8.94
CA LEU A 70 -20.19 -11.35 8.79
C LEU A 70 -20.53 -10.51 7.55
N MET A 71 -20.46 -9.19 7.71
CA MET A 71 -20.40 -8.23 6.62
C MET A 71 -18.97 -7.72 6.53
N ILE A 72 -18.30 -8.03 5.43
CA ILE A 72 -16.88 -7.75 5.24
C ILE A 72 -16.73 -6.73 4.11
N LYS A 73 -15.96 -5.67 4.37
CA LYS A 73 -15.60 -4.65 3.39
C LYS A 73 -14.10 -4.40 3.44
N THR A 74 -13.47 -4.39 2.28
CA THR A 74 -12.08 -3.95 2.14
C THR A 74 -12.07 -2.54 1.57
N LEU A 75 -11.45 -1.60 2.26
CA LEU A 75 -11.34 -0.21 1.79
C LEU A 75 -10.13 -0.01 0.91
N LYS A 76 -9.03 -0.71 1.18
CA LYS A 76 -7.77 -0.56 0.48
C LYS A 76 -6.92 -1.81 0.64
N CYS A 77 -6.15 -2.15 -0.39
CA CYS A 77 -5.06 -3.11 -0.24
C CYS A 77 -3.82 -2.67 -1.02
N LYS A 78 -2.67 -3.11 -0.55
CA LYS A 78 -1.37 -2.83 -1.15
C LYS A 78 -0.45 -4.03 -1.05
N ASN A 79 0.40 -4.19 -2.08
CA ASN A 79 1.58 -5.04 -2.03
C ASN A 79 2.81 -4.19 -1.65
N SER A 80 3.78 -4.77 -0.93
CA SER A 80 5.03 -4.08 -0.67
C SER A 80 5.93 -4.07 -1.92
N GLU A 81 6.88 -3.11 -1.97
CA GLU A 81 7.88 -3.02 -3.04
C GLU A 81 9.08 -3.94 -2.81
N PHE A 82 9.20 -4.53 -1.61
CA PHE A 82 10.35 -5.36 -1.25
C PHE A 82 10.18 -6.76 -1.82
N ASP A 83 11.02 -7.10 -2.80
CA ASP A 83 10.92 -8.35 -3.56
C ASP A 83 11.27 -9.60 -2.75
N ASP A 84 12.10 -9.49 -1.71
CA ASP A 84 12.61 -10.65 -0.96
C ASP A 84 11.56 -11.25 0.00
N ASN A 85 10.63 -10.46 0.48
CA ASN A 85 9.50 -10.90 1.29
C ASN A 85 8.34 -9.90 1.18
N PRO A 86 7.54 -9.98 0.12
CA PRO A 86 6.50 -9.00 -0.14
C PRO A 86 5.44 -9.04 0.96
N GLU A 87 5.26 -7.93 1.67
CA GLU A 87 4.17 -7.75 2.62
C GLU A 87 2.92 -7.30 1.88
N ILE A 88 1.82 -8.00 2.12
CA ILE A 88 0.50 -7.60 1.66
C ILE A 88 -0.23 -6.98 2.84
N THR A 89 -0.75 -5.78 2.64
CA THR A 89 -1.55 -5.08 3.64
C THR A 89 -2.94 -4.76 3.11
N ALA A 90 -3.95 -4.86 3.96
CA ALA A 90 -5.31 -4.45 3.61
C ALA A 90 -6.00 -3.77 4.79
N TYR A 91 -6.86 -2.80 4.49
CA TYR A 91 -7.73 -2.20 5.49
C TYR A 91 -9.10 -2.85 5.42
N LEU A 92 -9.44 -3.64 6.45
CA LEU A 92 -10.70 -4.35 6.55
C LEU A 92 -11.64 -3.69 7.56
N GLN A 93 -12.92 -3.73 7.21
CA GLN A 93 -14.02 -3.44 8.11
C GLN A 93 -14.91 -4.67 8.16
N VAL A 94 -15.11 -5.22 9.35
CA VAL A 94 -15.95 -6.40 9.56
C VAL A 94 -17.00 -6.11 10.63
N ARG A 95 -18.24 -6.41 10.32
CA ARG A 95 -19.38 -6.33 11.24
C ARG A 95 -20.00 -7.72 11.39
N ASP A 96 -20.41 -8.08 12.59
CA ASP A 96 -21.25 -9.23 12.83
C ASP A 96 -22.72 -8.78 12.81
N VAL A 97 -23.50 -9.38 11.91
CA VAL A 97 -24.93 -9.02 11.72
C VAL A 97 -25.88 -9.74 12.69
N THR A 98 -25.35 -10.59 13.59
CA THR A 98 -26.16 -11.21 14.65
C THR A 98 -26.48 -10.24 15.77
N TYR A 99 -25.68 -9.18 15.95
CA TYR A 99 -25.95 -8.13 16.93
C TYR A 99 -27.12 -7.26 16.45
N LYS A 100 -28.22 -7.26 17.22
CA LYS A 100 -29.49 -6.59 16.86
C LYS A 100 -29.48 -5.06 17.10
N GLU A 101 -28.40 -4.50 17.57
CA GLU A 101 -28.33 -3.06 17.82
C GLU A 101 -28.22 -2.31 16.48
N ASN A 102 -29.01 -1.23 16.37
CA ASN A 102 -29.01 -0.33 15.19
C ASN A 102 -27.66 0.36 14.96
N ASP A 103 -26.72 0.19 15.84
CA ASP A 103 -25.37 0.72 15.73
C ASP A 103 -24.51 -0.23 14.91
N LYS A 104 -23.95 0.28 13.83
CA LYS A 104 -23.01 -0.44 12.95
C LYS A 104 -21.68 -0.66 13.68
N VAL A 105 -21.69 -1.50 14.72
CA VAL A 105 -20.49 -1.82 15.49
C VAL A 105 -19.59 -2.74 14.66
N PHE A 106 -18.36 -2.29 14.45
CA PHE A 106 -17.35 -3.11 13.81
C PHE A 106 -16.72 -4.06 14.84
N VAL A 107 -16.73 -5.35 14.57
CA VAL A 107 -15.95 -6.34 15.31
C VAL A 107 -14.47 -6.28 14.92
N PHE A 108 -14.18 -5.72 13.74
CA PHE A 108 -12.84 -5.38 13.30
C PHE A 108 -12.89 -4.16 12.38
N ASN A 109 -11.99 -3.20 12.60
CA ASN A 109 -11.83 -2.02 11.75
C ASN A 109 -10.37 -1.59 11.78
N GLY A 110 -9.62 -1.94 10.74
CA GLY A 110 -8.19 -1.61 10.71
C GLY A 110 -7.37 -2.33 9.66
N TRP A 111 -6.07 -2.09 9.74
CA TRP A 111 -5.09 -2.74 8.87
C TRP A 111 -4.86 -4.19 9.33
N THR A 112 -4.74 -5.09 8.36
CA THR A 112 -4.27 -6.47 8.54
C THR A 112 -3.08 -6.73 7.61
N PHE A 113 -2.25 -7.70 7.99
CA PHE A 113 -0.98 -8.00 7.35
C PHE A 113 -0.92 -9.48 7.01
N SER A 114 -0.43 -9.84 5.82
CA SER A 114 -0.38 -11.24 5.38
C SER A 114 0.70 -12.03 6.11
N SER A 115 1.88 -11.44 6.33
CA SER A 115 3.00 -12.11 6.98
C SER A 115 2.88 -12.14 8.52
N SER A 116 2.13 -11.20 9.08
CA SER A 116 2.06 -11.00 10.53
C SER A 116 0.63 -10.68 10.99
N PRO A 117 -0.30 -11.63 10.84
CA PRO A 117 -1.71 -11.43 11.22
C PRO A 117 -1.90 -11.14 12.71
N SER A 118 -0.95 -11.57 13.56
CA SER A 118 -0.95 -11.36 15.00
C SER A 118 -0.66 -9.91 15.43
N LEU A 119 -0.15 -9.06 14.55
CA LEU A 119 0.06 -7.63 14.87
C LEU A 119 -1.25 -6.91 15.15
N ARG A 120 -2.30 -7.31 14.47
CA ARG A 120 -3.66 -6.85 14.69
C ARG A 120 -4.63 -8.00 14.44
N PRO A 121 -4.82 -8.88 15.43
CA PRO A 121 -5.62 -10.08 15.27
C PRO A 121 -7.10 -9.71 15.06
N PHE A 122 -7.76 -10.52 14.26
CA PHE A 122 -9.21 -10.52 14.17
C PHE A 122 -9.77 -11.34 15.32
N GLU A 123 -10.27 -10.66 16.35
CA GLU A 123 -10.82 -11.32 17.54
C GLU A 123 -12.34 -11.51 17.40
N HIS A 124 -12.75 -12.69 16.97
CA HIS A 124 -14.15 -13.08 16.89
C HIS A 124 -14.34 -14.49 17.47
N PRO A 125 -15.41 -14.77 18.22
CA PRO A 125 -15.59 -16.07 18.87
C PRO A 125 -15.68 -17.25 17.90
N VAL A 126 -16.23 -17.03 16.71
CA VAL A 126 -16.52 -18.09 15.72
C VAL A 126 -15.56 -18.07 14.55
N TYR A 127 -15.07 -16.91 14.11
CA TYR A 127 -14.31 -16.78 12.88
C TYR A 127 -12.92 -16.23 13.10
N ASP A 128 -11.98 -16.65 12.23
CA ASP A 128 -10.70 -15.97 12.00
C ASP A 128 -10.58 -15.56 10.53
N ILE A 129 -9.89 -14.43 10.27
CA ILE A 129 -9.70 -13.91 8.93
C ILE A 129 -8.21 -13.69 8.68
N TRP A 130 -7.69 -14.23 7.57
CA TRP A 130 -6.33 -14.02 7.11
C TRP A 130 -6.32 -13.40 5.72
N LEU A 131 -5.47 -12.41 5.55
CA LEU A 131 -5.17 -11.79 4.26
C LEU A 131 -4.25 -12.70 3.45
N LEU A 132 -4.62 -13.02 2.20
CA LEU A 132 -3.83 -13.89 1.32
C LEU A 132 -3.18 -13.11 0.17
N LYS A 133 -3.96 -12.32 -0.59
CA LYS A 133 -3.49 -11.62 -1.78
C LYS A 133 -4.15 -10.27 -1.96
N CYS A 134 -3.46 -9.38 -2.68
CA CYS A 134 -3.93 -8.11 -3.20
C CYS A 134 -3.58 -8.04 -4.70
N TYR A 135 -4.55 -7.80 -5.60
CA TYR A 135 -4.34 -7.75 -7.04
C TYR A 135 -5.36 -6.87 -7.77
#